data_191d5ce6224f4262bb7387a177d6b18f
#
_entry.id   191d5ce6224f4262bb7387a177d6b18f
#
_cell.length_a   1.000
_cell.length_b   1.000
_cell.length_c   1.000
_cell.angle_alpha   90.00
_cell.angle_beta   90.00
_cell.angle_gamma   90.00
#
_symmetry.space_group_name_H-M   'P 1'
#
loop_
_entity.id
_entity.type
_entity.pdbx_description
1 polymer ?
#
loop_
_entity_poly.entity_id
_entity_poly.type
_entity_poly.pdbx_seq_one_letter_code
_entity_poly.pdbx_strand_id
1 'polypeptide(L)'
;MRQILFLFILIASACSTNNETSNEVNLYSQRHYAVDELQYNNFTEKTGIKVNVVKANADELIERLKNEGGSSPADLFVTVDAGKLFNAKEAGVLQKIPSESINQNIMGELRDPEGFWAPITYRSRVIVYSNERVK
;
A
#
# COMPACT_ATOMS: atom_id res chain seq x y z
N MET A 1 -32.55 61.82 -21.22
CA MET A 1 -31.97 60.56 -21.61
C MET A 1 -30.93 60.22 -20.55
N ARG A 2 -31.29 59.26 -19.70
CA ARG A 2 -30.48 58.88 -18.50
C ARG A 2 -29.84 57.53 -18.76
N GLN A 3 -28.55 57.50 -19.02
CA GLN A 3 -27.78 56.27 -19.22
C GLN A 3 -27.60 55.60 -17.88
N ILE A 4 -28.12 54.37 -17.74
CA ILE A 4 -27.91 53.49 -16.60
C ILE A 4 -26.69 52.62 -16.92
N LEU A 5 -25.59 52.92 -16.22
CA LEU A 5 -24.34 52.16 -16.29
C LEU A 5 -24.49 50.88 -15.43
N PHE A 6 -24.67 49.73 -16.05
CA PHE A 6 -24.65 48.42 -15.35
C PHE A 6 -23.19 48.04 -15.03
N LEU A 7 -22.85 48.18 -13.77
CA LEU A 7 -21.56 47.68 -13.24
C LEU A 7 -21.67 46.16 -13.00
N PHE A 8 -21.11 45.35 -13.91
CA PHE A 8 -21.00 43.92 -13.76
C PHE A 8 -19.87 43.63 -12.78
N ILE A 9 -20.19 43.29 -11.51
CA ILE A 9 -19.23 42.81 -10.53
C ILE A 9 -19.02 41.31 -10.78
N LEU A 10 -17.89 40.94 -11.42
CA LEU A 10 -17.40 39.56 -11.52
C LEU A 10 -16.90 39.17 -10.13
N ILE A 11 -17.69 38.36 -9.42
CA ILE A 11 -17.24 37.64 -8.21
C ILE A 11 -16.43 36.46 -8.69
N ALA A 12 -15.11 36.59 -8.74
CA ALA A 12 -14.19 35.47 -8.89
C ALA A 12 -14.19 34.69 -7.59
N SER A 13 -14.99 33.61 -7.53
CA SER A 13 -14.88 32.59 -6.49
C SER A 13 -13.53 31.88 -6.66
N ALA A 14 -12.53 32.34 -5.91
CA ALA A 14 -11.30 31.60 -5.74
C ALA A 14 -11.62 30.31 -4.96
N CYS A 15 -11.85 29.20 -5.66
CA CYS A 15 -11.73 27.88 -5.07
C CYS A 15 -10.28 27.68 -4.65
N SER A 16 -9.97 27.99 -3.41
CA SER A 16 -8.75 27.57 -2.75
C SER A 16 -8.89 26.05 -2.57
N THR A 17 -8.35 25.27 -3.49
CA THR A 17 -8.08 23.84 -3.24
C THR A 17 -7.00 23.81 -2.17
N ASN A 18 -7.42 23.70 -0.90
CA ASN A 18 -6.55 23.22 0.14
C ASN A 18 -6.16 21.78 -0.25
N ASN A 19 -5.02 21.63 -0.90
CA ASN A 19 -4.27 20.38 -0.88
C ASN A 19 -3.76 20.20 0.56
N GLU A 20 -4.65 19.81 1.47
CA GLU A 20 -4.22 19.11 2.66
C GLU A 20 -3.58 17.82 2.13
N THR A 21 -2.27 17.75 2.16
CA THR A 21 -1.56 16.50 2.01
C THR A 21 -2.09 15.62 3.15
N SER A 22 -2.97 14.67 2.83
CA SER A 22 -3.53 13.79 3.83
C SER A 22 -2.35 13.06 4.48
N ASN A 23 -2.14 13.29 5.78
CA ASN A 23 -1.05 12.66 6.51
C ASN A 23 -1.46 11.21 6.84
N GLU A 24 -1.76 10.44 5.79
CA GLU A 24 -2.24 9.06 5.88
C GLU A 24 -1.70 8.20 4.75
N VAL A 25 -1.63 6.89 4.99
CA VAL A 25 -1.28 5.87 4.03
C VAL A 25 -2.39 4.80 3.99
N ASN A 26 -2.80 4.41 2.79
CA ASN A 26 -3.85 3.44 2.55
C ASN A 26 -3.24 2.08 2.18
N LEU A 27 -3.47 1.10 3.02
CA LEU A 27 -2.90 -0.23 2.93
C LEU A 27 -3.98 -1.26 2.54
N TYR A 28 -3.81 -1.92 1.41
CA TYR A 28 -4.57 -3.12 1.05
C TYR A 28 -3.83 -4.35 1.55
N SER A 29 -4.43 -5.10 2.48
CA SER A 29 -3.74 -6.17 3.20
C SER A 29 -4.54 -7.48 3.25
N GLN A 30 -3.89 -8.57 2.82
CA GLN A 30 -4.37 -9.92 3.10
C GLN A 30 -4.00 -10.36 4.52
N ARG A 31 -3.07 -9.69 5.19
CA ARG A 31 -2.61 -10.06 6.52
C ARG A 31 -3.66 -9.70 7.58
N HIS A 32 -3.74 -10.54 8.60
CA HIS A 32 -4.75 -10.43 9.66
C HIS A 32 -4.21 -10.77 11.07
N TYR A 33 -2.89 -10.64 11.25
CA TYR A 33 -2.25 -10.90 12.54
C TYR A 33 -2.39 -9.69 13.47
N ALA A 34 -2.63 -9.95 14.76
CA ALA A 34 -2.73 -8.88 15.76
C ALA A 34 -1.45 -8.01 15.85
N VAL A 35 -0.28 -8.62 15.59
CA VAL A 35 1.00 -7.91 15.57
C VAL A 35 1.07 -6.85 14.47
N ASP A 36 0.36 -7.04 13.36
CA ASP A 36 0.36 -6.06 12.28
C ASP A 36 -0.28 -4.74 12.73
N GLU A 37 -1.39 -4.83 13.47
CA GLU A 37 -2.06 -3.63 14.03
C GLU A 37 -1.18 -2.88 15.02
N LEU A 38 -0.43 -3.62 15.85
CA LEU A 38 0.55 -3.00 16.74
C LEU A 38 1.63 -2.24 15.95
N GLN A 39 2.12 -2.80 14.84
CA GLN A 39 3.11 -2.13 13.99
C GLN A 39 2.53 -0.87 13.33
N TYR A 40 1.30 -0.90 12.85
CA TYR A 40 0.65 0.28 12.26
C TYR A 40 0.44 1.39 13.29
N ASN A 41 0.02 1.05 14.51
CA ASN A 41 -0.11 2.01 15.59
C ASN A 41 1.25 2.63 15.98
N ASN A 42 2.30 1.81 16.14
CA ASN A 42 3.65 2.27 16.42
C ASN A 42 4.19 3.19 15.30
N PHE A 43 3.87 2.90 14.05
CA PHE A 43 4.24 3.76 12.93
C PHE A 43 3.51 5.11 13.03
N THR A 44 2.21 5.09 13.27
CA THR A 44 1.41 6.31 13.44
C THR A 44 1.92 7.15 14.61
N GLU A 45 2.20 6.53 15.76
CA GLU A 45 2.75 7.24 16.94
C GLU A 45 4.10 7.91 16.66
N LYS A 46 4.97 7.25 15.87
CA LYS A 46 6.32 7.76 15.57
C LYS A 46 6.34 8.83 14.49
N THR A 47 5.42 8.77 13.55
CA THR A 47 5.47 9.60 12.33
C THR A 47 4.35 10.63 12.25
N GLY A 48 3.26 10.44 13.00
CA GLY A 48 2.04 11.19 12.85
C GLY A 48 1.23 10.80 11.59
N ILE A 49 1.69 9.81 10.81
CA ILE A 49 1.02 9.35 9.60
C ILE A 49 0.02 8.24 9.97
N LYS A 50 -1.26 8.46 9.68
CA LYS A 50 -2.32 7.48 9.94
C LYS A 50 -2.26 6.34 8.92
N VAL A 51 -2.42 5.10 9.39
CA VAL A 51 -2.52 3.91 8.51
C VAL A 51 -3.98 3.48 8.41
N ASN A 52 -4.55 3.58 7.20
CA ASN A 52 -5.88 3.08 6.88
C ASN A 52 -5.74 1.70 6.24
N VAL A 53 -6.41 0.68 6.79
CA VAL A 53 -6.24 -0.71 6.33
C VAL A 53 -7.54 -1.25 5.75
N VAL A 54 -7.49 -1.69 4.50
CA VAL A 54 -8.55 -2.48 3.86
C VAL A 54 -8.11 -3.94 3.85
N LYS A 55 -8.89 -4.80 4.51
CA LYS A 55 -8.59 -6.23 4.64
C LYS A 55 -9.49 -7.06 3.72
N ALA A 56 -8.87 -7.86 2.85
CA ALA A 56 -9.54 -8.85 2.02
C ALA A 56 -8.53 -9.94 1.59
N ASN A 57 -8.96 -10.94 0.85
CA ASN A 57 -8.00 -11.90 0.29
C ASN A 57 -7.21 -11.28 -0.87
N ALA A 58 -6.04 -11.88 -1.20
CA ALA A 58 -5.13 -11.27 -2.18
C ALA A 58 -5.76 -11.14 -3.57
N ASP A 59 -6.53 -12.13 -4.01
CA ASP A 59 -7.11 -12.11 -5.36
C ASP A 59 -8.17 -11.02 -5.48
N GLU A 60 -9.01 -10.84 -4.46
CA GLU A 60 -9.98 -9.74 -4.38
C GLU A 60 -9.29 -8.38 -4.41
N LEU A 61 -8.19 -8.22 -3.66
CA LEU A 61 -7.45 -6.98 -3.63
C LEU A 61 -6.74 -6.68 -4.97
N ILE A 62 -6.20 -7.71 -5.64
CA ILE A 62 -5.61 -7.56 -6.98
C ILE A 62 -6.69 -7.15 -8.00
N GLU A 63 -7.85 -7.81 -8.01
CA GLU A 63 -8.95 -7.43 -8.90
C GLU A 63 -9.47 -6.02 -8.59
N ARG A 64 -9.54 -5.66 -7.33
CA ARG A 64 -9.90 -4.30 -6.92
C ARG A 64 -8.91 -3.27 -7.44
N LEU A 65 -7.60 -3.49 -7.28
CA LEU A 65 -6.55 -2.62 -7.80
C LEU A 65 -6.63 -2.48 -9.33
N LYS A 66 -6.91 -3.57 -10.05
CA LYS A 66 -7.12 -3.54 -11.50
C LYS A 66 -8.31 -2.66 -11.90
N ASN A 67 -9.42 -2.80 -11.19
CA ASN A 67 -10.64 -2.04 -11.47
C ASN A 67 -10.52 -0.55 -11.11
N GLU A 68 -9.82 -0.23 -10.04
CA GLU A 68 -9.54 1.14 -9.62
C GLU A 68 -8.49 1.82 -10.52
N GLY A 69 -7.55 1.05 -11.07
CA GLY A 69 -6.50 1.54 -11.97
C GLY A 69 -5.72 2.70 -11.37
N GLY A 70 -5.48 3.73 -12.18
CA GLY A 70 -4.75 4.93 -11.74
C GLY A 70 -5.49 5.81 -10.72
N SER A 71 -6.73 5.48 -10.38
CA SER A 71 -7.54 6.18 -9.36
C SER A 71 -7.62 5.40 -8.04
N SER A 72 -6.83 4.31 -7.91
CA SER A 72 -6.79 3.55 -6.66
C SER A 72 -6.34 4.43 -5.50
N PRO A 73 -7.04 4.40 -4.37
CA PRO A 73 -6.59 5.08 -3.17
C PRO A 73 -5.46 4.32 -2.45
N ALA A 74 -5.13 3.09 -2.86
CA ALA A 74 -4.15 2.26 -2.21
C ALA A 74 -2.72 2.74 -2.50
N ASP A 75 -1.97 3.01 -1.44
CA ASP A 75 -0.54 3.33 -1.51
C ASP A 75 0.32 2.07 -1.43
N LEU A 76 -0.14 1.07 -0.69
CA LEU A 76 0.58 -0.18 -0.45
C LEU A 76 -0.34 -1.40 -0.58
N PHE A 77 0.22 -2.49 -1.14
CA PHE A 77 -0.40 -3.81 -1.16
C PHE A 77 0.47 -4.81 -0.40
N VAL A 78 -0.10 -5.49 0.60
CA VAL A 78 0.59 -6.48 1.42
C VAL A 78 -0.13 -7.83 1.38
N THR A 79 0.61 -8.88 1.06
CA THR A 79 0.11 -10.26 1.00
C THR A 79 1.01 -11.21 1.80
N VAL A 80 0.65 -12.48 1.89
CA VAL A 80 1.32 -13.48 2.72
C VAL A 80 2.32 -14.35 1.96
N ASP A 81 2.37 -14.25 0.63
CA ASP A 81 3.31 -15.03 -0.19
C ASP A 81 3.75 -14.31 -1.47
N ALA A 82 4.93 -14.71 -1.98
CA ALA A 82 5.52 -14.14 -3.18
C ALA A 82 4.74 -14.48 -4.46
N GLY A 83 4.01 -15.58 -4.50
CA GLY A 83 3.19 -15.96 -5.66
C GLY A 83 2.07 -14.95 -5.92
N LYS A 84 1.44 -14.42 -4.88
CA LYS A 84 0.44 -13.35 -5.01
C LYS A 84 1.07 -12.03 -5.44
N LEU A 85 2.29 -11.73 -4.98
CA LEU A 85 3.04 -10.55 -5.44
C LEU A 85 3.44 -10.67 -6.91
N PHE A 86 3.83 -11.86 -7.35
CA PHE A 86 4.07 -12.14 -8.75
C PHE A 86 2.81 -11.91 -9.60
N ASN A 87 1.66 -12.45 -9.19
CA ASN A 87 0.39 -12.23 -9.89
C ASN A 87 0.00 -10.73 -9.95
N ALA A 88 0.22 -9.99 -8.87
CA ALA A 88 -0.03 -8.54 -8.85
C ALA A 88 0.90 -7.79 -9.81
N LYS A 89 2.16 -8.20 -9.91
CA LYS A 89 3.11 -7.64 -10.87
C LYS A 89 2.69 -7.91 -12.31
N GLU A 90 2.34 -9.17 -12.65
CA GLU A 90 1.84 -9.53 -13.99
C GLU A 90 0.54 -8.82 -14.35
N ALA A 91 -0.30 -8.54 -13.36
CA ALA A 91 -1.51 -7.74 -13.55
C ALA A 91 -1.23 -6.24 -13.76
N GLY A 92 0.02 -5.80 -13.66
CA GLY A 92 0.43 -4.40 -13.88
C GLY A 92 -0.07 -3.42 -12.80
N VAL A 93 -0.42 -3.91 -11.61
CA VAL A 93 -0.96 -3.07 -10.52
C VAL A 93 0.11 -2.63 -9.52
N LEU A 94 1.35 -3.02 -9.71
CA LEU A 94 2.49 -2.62 -8.87
C LEU A 94 3.38 -1.62 -9.59
N GLN A 95 4.00 -0.74 -8.82
CA GLN A 95 5.08 0.13 -9.28
C GLN A 95 6.40 -0.21 -8.57
N LYS A 96 7.53 0.21 -9.13
CA LYS A 96 8.85 -0.01 -8.55
C LYS A 96 8.99 0.73 -7.22
N ILE A 97 9.66 0.12 -6.26
CA ILE A 97 9.94 0.67 -4.94
C ILE A 97 11.37 1.22 -4.90
N PRO A 98 11.59 2.53 -5.09
CA PRO A 98 12.91 3.14 -5.06
C PRO A 98 13.38 3.37 -3.61
N SER A 99 13.70 2.29 -2.87
CA SER A 99 14.09 2.38 -1.47
C SER A 99 15.49 1.83 -1.23
N GLU A 100 16.40 2.73 -0.89
CA GLU A 100 17.77 2.39 -0.49
C GLU A 100 17.77 1.51 0.78
N SER A 101 16.89 1.79 1.74
CA SER A 101 16.76 1.01 2.97
C SER A 101 16.36 -0.45 2.68
N ILE A 102 15.46 -0.68 1.73
CA ILE A 102 15.09 -2.05 1.29
C ILE A 102 16.32 -2.71 0.64
N ASN A 103 17.05 -1.98 -0.19
CA ASN A 103 18.21 -2.52 -0.91
C ASN A 103 19.35 -2.93 0.03
N GLN A 104 19.56 -2.18 1.11
CA GLN A 104 20.61 -2.45 2.08
C GLN A 104 20.26 -3.53 3.10
N ASN A 105 18.97 -3.66 3.47
CA ASN A 105 18.56 -4.53 4.58
C ASN A 105 17.93 -5.85 4.15
N ILE A 106 17.54 -6.01 2.88
CA ILE A 106 16.90 -7.22 2.38
C ILE A 106 17.78 -7.86 1.32
N MET A 107 18.10 -9.14 1.49
CA MET A 107 18.91 -9.92 0.54
C MET A 107 18.29 -9.90 -0.87
N GLY A 108 19.12 -9.76 -1.89
CA GLY A 108 18.69 -9.65 -3.28
C GLY A 108 17.86 -10.82 -3.76
N GLU A 109 18.22 -12.03 -3.31
CA GLU A 109 17.55 -13.30 -3.68
C GLU A 109 16.11 -13.40 -3.13
N LEU A 110 15.77 -12.59 -2.14
CA LEU A 110 14.44 -12.55 -1.54
C LEU A 110 13.54 -11.45 -2.11
N ARG A 111 14.07 -10.59 -2.96
CA ARG A 111 13.34 -9.46 -3.57
C ARG A 111 13.00 -9.75 -5.04
N ASP A 112 12.03 -9.02 -5.54
CA ASP A 112 11.84 -8.98 -7.00
C ASP A 112 13.07 -8.40 -7.69
N PRO A 113 13.66 -9.07 -8.70
CA PRO A 113 14.84 -8.57 -9.40
C PRO A 113 14.63 -7.21 -10.06
N GLU A 114 13.42 -6.90 -10.45
CA GLU A 114 13.04 -5.64 -11.09
C GLU A 114 12.58 -4.56 -10.09
N GLY A 115 12.45 -4.92 -8.79
CA GLY A 115 12.16 -3.99 -7.70
C GLY A 115 10.69 -3.65 -7.49
N PHE A 116 9.74 -4.46 -7.97
CA PHE A 116 8.31 -4.22 -7.77
C PHE A 116 7.79 -4.63 -6.40
N TRP A 117 8.50 -5.54 -5.71
CA TRP A 117 8.11 -5.97 -4.37
C TRP A 117 9.32 -6.41 -3.53
N ALA A 118 9.14 -6.41 -2.22
CA ALA A 118 10.12 -6.90 -1.25
C ALA A 118 9.40 -7.58 -0.07
N PRO A 119 10.01 -8.59 0.57
CA PRO A 119 9.45 -9.22 1.75
C PRO A 119 9.66 -8.35 2.99
N ILE A 120 8.68 -8.39 3.90
CA ILE A 120 8.80 -7.80 5.24
C ILE A 120 9.10 -8.86 6.30
N THR A 121 8.78 -10.12 6.01
CA THR A 121 9.07 -11.29 6.86
C THR A 121 9.29 -12.51 5.99
N TYR A 122 10.02 -13.50 6.53
CA TYR A 122 10.13 -14.81 5.90
C TYR A 122 9.88 -15.90 6.94
N ARG A 123 9.52 -17.09 6.46
CA ARG A 123 9.35 -18.28 7.28
C ARG A 123 9.87 -19.50 6.53
N SER A 124 10.45 -20.44 7.28
CA SER A 124 10.84 -21.73 6.75
C SER A 124 9.82 -22.81 7.10
N ARG A 125 9.57 -23.72 6.19
CA ARG A 125 8.85 -24.95 6.48
C ARG A 125 9.88 -26.03 6.75
N VAL A 126 9.76 -26.69 7.90
CA VAL A 126 10.67 -27.74 8.34
C VAL A 126 9.92 -29.06 8.50
N ILE A 127 10.63 -30.15 8.30
CA ILE A 127 10.10 -31.48 8.59
C ILE A 127 10.36 -31.77 10.07
N VAL A 128 9.30 -32.09 10.80
CA VAL A 128 9.38 -32.49 12.21
C VAL A 128 8.94 -33.91 12.32
N TYR A 129 9.70 -34.74 13.04
CA TYR A 129 9.39 -36.15 13.29
C TYR A 129 9.57 -36.50 14.75
N SER A 130 8.89 -37.55 15.21
CA SER A 130 9.03 -38.08 16.56
C SER A 130 10.26 -38.99 16.66
N ASN A 131 11.22 -38.65 17.52
CA ASN A 131 12.41 -39.49 17.77
C ASN A 131 12.07 -40.83 18.37
N GLU A 132 10.88 -41.00 18.97
CA GLU A 132 10.43 -42.28 19.54
C GLU A 132 9.80 -43.20 18.51
N ARG A 133 9.18 -42.67 17.47
CA ARG A 133 8.41 -43.43 16.46
C ARG A 133 9.14 -43.63 15.14
N VAL A 134 10.13 -42.80 14.84
CA VAL A 134 10.94 -42.89 13.62
C VAL A 134 12.37 -43.23 14.04
N LYS A 135 12.83 -44.43 13.62
CA LYS A 135 14.18 -44.93 13.86
C LYS A 135 15.00 -44.94 12.58
#